data_a7885d7a1cbc5576b6734b4471368c32
#
_entry.id   a7885d7a1cbc5576b6734b4471368c32
#
_cell.length_a   1.000
_cell.length_b   1.000
_cell.length_c   1.000
_cell.angle_alpha   90.00
_cell.angle_beta   90.00
_cell.angle_gamma   90.00
#
_symmetry.space_group_name_H-M   'P 1'
#
loop_
_entity.id
_entity.type
_entity.pdbx_description
1 polymer ?
#
loop_
_entity_poly.entity_id
_entity_poly.type
_entity_poly.pdbx_seq_one_letter_code
_entity_poly.pdbx_strand_id
1 'polypeptide(L)'
;PAPSLGNNIWNLGDLASGAERTISLTGKMIDVVDGEEKSFHVSSGSQSSTDKSIIGVVFNSLLHTITIKKPFIEAKLFINGVSGREYGVDTKTPVNAEIRWTNNLDTKVNDLEIRAKIYGNALDRKTIRAERGFYESSTDVITWDKNSVNDFREVNPGDSGSVNFS
;
A
#
# COMPACT_ATOMS: atom_id res chain seq x y z
N PRO A 1 0.00 10.39 -17.74
CA PRO A 1 0.45 10.51 -19.12
C PRO A 1 1.97 10.60 -19.19
N ALA A 2 2.57 10.08 -20.26
CA ALA A 2 3.99 10.24 -20.47
C ALA A 2 4.33 11.74 -20.71
N PRO A 3 5.53 12.22 -20.29
CA PRO A 3 5.97 13.58 -20.59
C PRO A 3 6.01 13.80 -22.10
N SER A 4 5.41 14.89 -22.58
CA SER A 4 5.34 15.17 -24.00
C SER A 4 6.66 15.68 -24.59
N LEU A 5 7.54 16.22 -23.74
CA LEU A 5 8.84 16.77 -24.11
C LEU A 5 10.02 16.06 -23.45
N GLY A 6 9.79 14.92 -22.77
CA GLY A 6 10.82 14.24 -21.97
C GLY A 6 11.08 14.93 -20.62
N ASN A 7 11.97 14.36 -19.82
CA ASN A 7 12.46 14.94 -18.55
C ASN A 7 11.37 15.50 -17.61
N ASN A 8 10.21 14.81 -17.53
CA ASN A 8 9.05 15.26 -16.72
C ASN A 8 8.47 16.63 -17.13
N ILE A 9 8.54 16.97 -18.41
CA ILE A 9 7.98 18.19 -18.97
C ILE A 9 6.80 17.86 -19.88
N TRP A 10 5.69 18.56 -19.68
CA TRP A 10 4.45 18.43 -20.47
C TRP A 10 4.15 19.73 -21.18
N ASN A 11 3.98 19.66 -22.49
CA ASN A 11 3.46 20.78 -23.26
C ASN A 11 1.92 20.75 -23.18
N LEU A 12 1.35 21.81 -22.59
CA LEU A 12 -0.09 21.94 -22.41
C LEU A 12 -0.76 22.66 -23.58
N GLY A 13 0.01 23.15 -24.55
CA GLY A 13 -0.47 24.03 -25.61
C GLY A 13 -0.90 25.41 -25.09
N ASP A 14 -1.57 26.16 -25.92
CA ASP A 14 -2.10 27.47 -25.55
C ASP A 14 -3.29 27.29 -24.60
N LEU A 15 -3.26 28.02 -23.48
CA LEU A 15 -4.36 28.09 -22.53
C LEU A 15 -5.07 29.44 -22.69
N ALA A 16 -6.33 29.38 -23.07
CA ALA A 16 -7.17 30.57 -23.07
C ALA A 16 -7.48 31.07 -21.65
N SER A 17 -7.84 32.31 -21.50
CA SER A 17 -8.23 32.86 -20.20
C SER A 17 -9.35 32.06 -19.55
N GLY A 18 -9.15 31.60 -18.29
CA GLY A 18 -10.06 30.77 -17.54
C GLY A 18 -10.06 29.28 -17.92
N ALA A 19 -9.23 28.87 -18.90
CA ALA A 19 -9.10 27.43 -19.25
C ALA A 19 -8.25 26.67 -18.23
N GLU A 20 -8.65 25.41 -17.97
CA GLU A 20 -7.95 24.50 -17.07
C GLU A 20 -7.42 23.29 -17.81
N ARG A 21 -6.26 22.81 -17.38
CA ARG A 21 -5.66 21.55 -17.82
C ARG A 21 -5.17 20.75 -16.61
N THR A 22 -5.52 19.49 -16.55
CA THR A 22 -5.10 18.60 -15.47
C THR A 22 -4.13 17.55 -15.98
N ILE A 23 -3.03 17.35 -15.27
CA ILE A 23 -2.10 16.24 -15.45
C ILE A 23 -2.17 15.36 -14.19
N SER A 24 -2.54 14.09 -14.37
CA SER A 24 -2.55 13.13 -13.29
C SER A 24 -1.35 12.19 -13.45
N LEU A 25 -0.57 12.03 -12.39
CA LEU A 25 0.58 11.16 -12.32
C LEU A 25 0.33 10.08 -11.27
N THR A 26 0.71 8.85 -11.59
CA THR A 26 0.68 7.73 -10.67
C THR A 26 2.02 7.04 -10.69
N GLY A 27 2.55 6.72 -9.52
CA GLY A 27 3.82 6.01 -9.37
C GLY A 27 3.86 5.20 -8.09
N LYS A 28 4.87 4.34 -7.98
CA LYS A 28 5.22 3.65 -6.74
C LYS A 28 6.53 4.24 -6.22
N MET A 29 6.59 4.43 -4.91
CA MET A 29 7.84 4.68 -4.23
C MET A 29 8.47 3.33 -3.89
N ILE A 30 9.73 3.17 -4.22
CA ILE A 30 10.56 1.99 -3.94
C ILE A 30 11.74 2.42 -3.10
N ASP A 31 12.28 1.50 -2.32
CA ASP A 31 13.48 1.71 -1.50
C ASP A 31 13.38 2.94 -0.58
N VAL A 32 12.20 3.15 0.02
CA VAL A 32 11.94 4.27 0.93
C VAL A 32 12.13 3.85 2.39
N VAL A 33 12.62 4.76 3.20
CA VAL A 33 12.84 4.59 4.64
C VAL A 33 11.67 5.26 5.40
N ASP A 34 11.35 4.75 6.60
CA ASP A 34 10.37 5.39 7.46
C ASP A 34 10.87 6.77 7.92
N GLY A 35 9.98 7.76 7.91
CA GLY A 35 10.32 9.15 8.22
C GLY A 35 10.99 9.91 7.08
N GLU A 36 11.33 9.26 5.96
CA GLU A 36 11.94 9.93 4.82
C GLU A 36 10.97 10.92 4.19
N GLU A 37 11.48 12.09 3.83
CA GLU A 37 10.71 13.13 3.13
C GLU A 37 11.02 13.09 1.63
N LYS A 38 9.97 13.12 0.83
CA LYS A 38 10.03 13.24 -0.63
C LYS A 38 9.34 14.52 -1.06
N SER A 39 10.07 15.38 -1.78
CA SER A 39 9.55 16.65 -2.27
C SER A 39 9.24 16.58 -3.75
N PHE A 40 8.07 17.06 -4.11
CA PHE A 40 7.63 17.24 -5.49
C PHE A 40 7.67 18.73 -5.81
N HIS A 41 8.53 19.09 -6.74
CA HIS A 41 8.63 20.46 -7.24
C HIS A 41 7.96 20.53 -8.62
N VAL A 42 6.93 21.36 -8.71
CA VAL A 42 6.16 21.55 -9.94
C VAL A 42 6.28 23.01 -10.34
N SER A 43 6.72 23.26 -11.56
CA SER A 43 6.78 24.62 -12.12
C SER A 43 5.96 24.71 -13.39
N SER A 44 5.32 25.84 -13.62
CA SER A 44 4.62 26.17 -14.85
C SER A 44 5.16 27.45 -15.42
N GLY A 45 5.20 27.54 -16.75
CA GLY A 45 5.76 28.72 -17.42
C GLY A 45 5.63 28.66 -18.93
N SER A 46 6.20 29.63 -19.61
CA SER A 46 6.29 29.63 -21.06
C SER A 46 7.39 28.68 -21.55
N GLN A 47 7.21 28.12 -22.73
CA GLN A 47 8.26 27.38 -23.41
C GLN A 47 9.44 28.26 -23.75
N SER A 48 10.66 27.76 -23.61
CA SER A 48 11.84 28.49 -24.07
C SER A 48 11.84 28.65 -25.59
N SER A 49 12.31 29.79 -26.05
CA SER A 49 12.45 30.08 -27.48
C SER A 49 13.62 29.37 -28.15
N THR A 50 14.64 29.00 -27.34
CA THR A 50 15.87 28.35 -27.81
C THR A 50 15.86 26.83 -27.65
N ASP A 51 15.23 26.36 -26.59
CA ASP A 51 15.11 24.90 -26.33
C ASP A 51 13.68 24.57 -25.87
N LYS A 52 12.95 23.91 -26.74
CA LYS A 52 11.56 23.54 -26.47
C LYS A 52 11.38 22.50 -25.36
N SER A 53 12.44 21.86 -24.92
CA SER A 53 12.44 20.86 -23.83
C SER A 53 12.60 21.46 -22.43
N ILE A 54 12.67 22.79 -22.31
CA ILE A 54 12.80 23.50 -21.03
C ILE A 54 11.78 24.63 -20.89
N ILE A 55 11.51 24.98 -19.63
CA ILE A 55 10.72 26.18 -19.30
C ILE A 55 11.62 27.41 -19.47
N GLY A 56 11.17 28.37 -20.28
CA GLY A 56 11.89 29.62 -20.49
C GLY A 56 11.63 30.63 -19.38
N VAL A 57 10.36 30.97 -19.13
CA VAL A 57 9.96 31.85 -18.02
C VAL A 57 9.02 31.07 -17.10
N VAL A 58 9.36 30.99 -15.84
CA VAL A 58 8.51 30.34 -14.80
C VAL A 58 7.46 31.36 -14.35
N PHE A 59 6.19 31.00 -14.48
CA PHE A 59 5.06 31.82 -14.02
C PHE A 59 4.65 31.45 -12.60
N ASN A 60 4.73 30.16 -12.26
CA ASN A 60 4.39 29.64 -10.92
C ASN A 60 5.23 28.43 -10.59
N SER A 61 5.47 28.26 -9.31
CA SER A 61 6.23 27.13 -8.76
C SER A 61 5.59 26.68 -7.45
N LEU A 62 5.40 25.36 -7.31
CA LEU A 62 4.85 24.73 -6.13
C LEU A 62 5.80 23.65 -5.65
N LEU A 63 6.09 23.67 -4.35
CA LEU A 63 6.78 22.59 -3.66
C LEU A 63 5.79 21.88 -2.76
N HIS A 64 5.69 20.57 -2.90
CA HIS A 64 4.88 19.71 -2.03
C HIS A 64 5.74 18.61 -1.47
N THR A 65 5.82 18.53 -0.14
CA THR A 65 6.60 17.51 0.56
C THR A 65 5.66 16.50 1.21
N ILE A 66 5.96 15.23 1.06
CA ILE A 66 5.29 14.14 1.74
C ILE A 66 6.30 13.41 2.63
N THR A 67 5.86 13.02 3.81
CA THR A 67 6.64 12.17 4.71
C THR A 67 6.20 10.71 4.54
N ILE A 68 7.15 9.84 4.29
CA ILE A 68 6.91 8.40 4.21
C ILE A 68 6.67 7.88 5.62
N LYS A 69 5.59 7.14 5.79
CA LYS A 69 5.33 6.40 7.04
C LYS A 69 5.12 4.94 6.70
N LYS A 70 5.95 4.08 7.28
CA LYS A 70 5.76 2.64 7.25
C LYS A 70 4.99 2.20 8.50
N PRO A 71 4.02 1.27 8.39
CA PRO A 71 3.41 0.68 9.58
C PRO A 71 4.49 -0.03 10.39
N PHE A 72 4.42 0.03 11.71
CA PHE A 72 5.35 -0.62 12.61
C PHE A 72 5.41 -2.14 12.36
N ILE A 73 4.24 -2.77 12.38
CA ILE A 73 4.05 -4.12 11.86
C ILE A 73 3.22 -4.00 10.59
N GLU A 74 3.81 -4.32 9.45
CA GLU A 74 3.07 -4.38 8.20
C GLU A 74 2.29 -5.69 8.15
N ALA A 75 1.01 -5.62 7.77
CA ALA A 75 0.18 -6.77 7.49
C ALA A 75 -0.49 -6.62 6.12
N LYS A 76 -0.38 -7.64 5.29
CA LYS A 76 -0.98 -7.69 3.94
C LYS A 76 -1.81 -8.95 3.80
N LEU A 77 -3.07 -8.78 3.38
CA LEU A 77 -3.97 -9.90 3.07
C LEU A 77 -3.84 -10.30 1.60
N PHE A 78 -3.72 -11.61 1.39
CA PHE A 78 -3.78 -12.25 0.09
C PHE A 78 -4.95 -13.23 0.08
N ILE A 79 -5.76 -13.20 -0.97
CA ILE A 79 -6.84 -14.17 -1.21
C ILE A 79 -6.44 -14.99 -2.43
N ASN A 80 -6.32 -16.32 -2.25
CA ASN A 80 -5.83 -17.24 -3.28
C ASN A 80 -4.53 -16.74 -3.96
N GLY A 81 -3.61 -16.15 -3.17
CA GLY A 81 -2.33 -15.61 -3.64
C GLY A 81 -2.38 -14.21 -4.26
N VAL A 82 -3.54 -13.58 -4.37
CA VAL A 82 -3.73 -12.24 -4.94
C VAL A 82 -3.99 -11.23 -3.83
N SER A 83 -3.25 -10.13 -3.81
CA SER A 83 -3.51 -8.99 -2.92
C SER A 83 -4.31 -7.93 -3.68
N GLY A 84 -5.36 -7.41 -3.05
CA GLY A 84 -6.19 -6.37 -3.64
C GLY A 84 -7.28 -5.93 -2.65
N ARG A 85 -8.02 -4.87 -3.01
CA ARG A 85 -9.17 -4.41 -2.21
C ARG A 85 -10.40 -5.26 -2.46
N GLU A 86 -10.47 -5.88 -3.63
CA GLU A 86 -11.61 -6.69 -4.07
C GLU A 86 -11.11 -7.96 -4.71
N TYR A 87 -11.78 -9.06 -4.45
CA TYR A 87 -11.50 -10.36 -5.03
C TYR A 87 -12.84 -11.06 -5.31
N GLY A 88 -13.10 -11.39 -6.58
CA GLY A 88 -14.29 -12.11 -7.00
C GLY A 88 -14.09 -13.62 -6.89
N VAL A 89 -15.03 -14.33 -6.28
CA VAL A 89 -15.10 -15.80 -6.23
C VAL A 89 -16.47 -16.28 -6.61
N ASP A 90 -16.52 -17.46 -7.21
CA ASP A 90 -17.79 -18.14 -7.46
C ASP A 90 -18.34 -18.73 -6.15
N THR A 91 -19.65 -18.87 -6.08
CA THR A 91 -20.32 -19.50 -4.94
C THR A 91 -19.83 -20.92 -4.71
N LYS A 92 -19.61 -21.29 -3.44
CA LYS A 92 -19.10 -22.60 -3.00
C LYS A 92 -17.63 -22.88 -3.37
N THR A 93 -16.90 -21.89 -3.86
CA THR A 93 -15.47 -22.03 -4.10
C THR A 93 -14.72 -21.83 -2.77
N PRO A 94 -13.84 -22.77 -2.38
CA PRO A 94 -12.96 -22.54 -1.23
C PRO A 94 -12.08 -21.34 -1.41
N VAL A 95 -11.94 -20.53 -0.36
CA VAL A 95 -11.09 -19.33 -0.36
C VAL A 95 -9.97 -19.54 0.62
N ASN A 96 -8.73 -19.50 0.14
CA ASN A 96 -7.54 -19.53 0.98
C ASN A 96 -7.05 -18.10 1.20
N ALA A 97 -6.92 -17.72 2.46
CA ALA A 97 -6.44 -16.42 2.86
C ALA A 97 -5.10 -16.53 3.58
N GLU A 98 -4.17 -15.67 3.22
CA GLU A 98 -2.84 -15.57 3.83
C GLU A 98 -2.65 -14.13 4.31
N ILE A 99 -2.29 -13.94 5.57
CA ILE A 99 -1.85 -12.65 6.10
C ILE A 99 -0.34 -12.71 6.22
N ARG A 100 0.37 -11.96 5.38
CA ARG A 100 1.82 -11.76 5.48
C ARG A 100 2.10 -10.59 6.38
N TRP A 101 3.07 -10.73 7.27
CA TRP A 101 3.47 -9.69 8.20
C TRP A 101 4.98 -9.45 8.14
N THR A 102 5.41 -8.23 8.51
CA THR A 102 6.82 -7.84 8.60
C THR A 102 6.98 -6.84 9.75
N ASN A 103 8.00 -7.04 10.57
CA ASN A 103 8.42 -6.04 11.56
C ASN A 103 9.30 -4.99 10.87
N ASN A 104 8.78 -3.78 10.70
CA ASN A 104 9.50 -2.64 10.12
C ASN A 104 10.17 -1.76 11.17
N LEU A 105 10.06 -2.08 12.46
CA LEU A 105 10.74 -1.36 13.52
C LEU A 105 12.23 -1.72 13.58
N ASP A 106 13.04 -0.80 14.09
CA ASP A 106 14.43 -1.05 14.44
C ASP A 106 14.60 -1.78 15.78
N THR A 107 13.47 -2.10 16.42
CA THR A 107 13.42 -2.77 17.71
C THR A 107 12.61 -4.06 17.62
N LYS A 108 12.93 -4.96 18.55
CA LYS A 108 12.20 -6.20 18.73
C LYS A 108 10.78 -5.94 19.21
N VAL A 109 9.82 -6.70 18.68
CA VAL A 109 8.45 -6.79 19.16
C VAL A 109 8.27 -8.11 19.91
N ASN A 110 7.77 -8.05 21.13
CA ASN A 110 7.45 -9.24 21.91
C ASN A 110 5.94 -9.47 21.90
N ASP A 111 5.57 -10.74 21.92
CA ASP A 111 4.17 -11.15 22.04
C ASP A 111 3.28 -10.57 20.93
N LEU A 112 3.71 -10.72 19.68
CA LEU A 112 2.91 -10.31 18.51
C LEU A 112 1.59 -11.08 18.52
N GLU A 113 0.51 -10.36 18.23
CA GLU A 113 -0.81 -10.94 18.02
C GLU A 113 -1.40 -10.42 16.70
N ILE A 114 -1.94 -11.31 15.90
CA ILE A 114 -2.67 -10.99 14.68
C ILE A 114 -4.11 -11.43 14.85
N ARG A 115 -5.06 -10.52 14.60
CA ARG A 115 -6.50 -10.81 14.60
C ARG A 115 -7.09 -10.53 13.23
N ALA A 116 -7.80 -11.49 12.69
CA ALA A 116 -8.62 -11.32 11.50
C ALA A 116 -10.10 -11.43 11.86
N LYS A 117 -10.85 -10.35 11.69
CA LYS A 117 -12.30 -10.37 11.84
C LYS A 117 -12.95 -10.55 10.48
N ILE A 118 -13.82 -11.55 10.38
CA ILE A 118 -14.48 -11.89 9.14
C ILE A 118 -15.91 -11.34 9.19
N TYR A 119 -16.34 -10.70 8.09
CA TYR A 119 -17.68 -10.13 7.97
C TYR A 119 -18.39 -10.69 6.75
N GLY A 120 -19.68 -10.80 6.83
CA GLY A 120 -20.55 -11.11 5.69
C GLY A 120 -21.55 -12.23 5.95
N ASN A 121 -22.62 -12.24 5.17
CA ASN A 121 -23.70 -13.21 5.29
C ASN A 121 -23.50 -14.46 4.42
N ALA A 122 -22.58 -14.39 3.44
CA ALA A 122 -22.29 -15.50 2.54
C ALA A 122 -21.25 -16.50 3.09
N LEU A 123 -20.82 -16.28 4.34
CA LEU A 123 -19.79 -17.07 4.99
C LEU A 123 -20.38 -18.32 5.65
N ASP A 124 -19.89 -19.50 5.29
CA ASP A 124 -20.19 -20.73 6.05
C ASP A 124 -19.20 -20.88 7.23
N ARG A 125 -19.63 -20.40 8.39
CA ARG A 125 -18.83 -20.40 9.62
C ARG A 125 -18.33 -21.77 10.06
N LYS A 126 -18.99 -22.84 9.62
CA LYS A 126 -18.61 -24.22 9.99
C LYS A 126 -17.39 -24.71 9.22
N THR A 127 -17.10 -24.09 8.08
CA THR A 127 -15.98 -24.47 7.22
C THR A 127 -14.71 -23.70 7.52
N ILE A 128 -14.77 -22.62 8.32
CA ILE A 128 -13.61 -21.81 8.65
C ILE A 128 -12.56 -22.66 9.37
N ARG A 129 -11.33 -22.61 8.85
CA ARG A 129 -10.15 -23.27 9.42
C ARG A 129 -9.01 -22.26 9.49
N ALA A 130 -8.36 -22.18 10.62
CA ALA A 130 -7.15 -21.36 10.81
C ALA A 130 -5.96 -22.28 11.03
N GLU A 131 -4.93 -22.15 10.22
CA GLU A 131 -3.68 -22.87 10.44
C GLU A 131 -2.97 -22.23 11.63
N ARG A 132 -2.70 -23.02 12.66
CA ARG A 132 -2.05 -22.56 13.90
C ARG A 132 -2.76 -21.38 14.57
N GLY A 133 -4.02 -21.11 14.26
CA GLY A 133 -4.82 -20.04 14.85
C GLY A 133 -6.07 -20.57 15.52
N PHE A 134 -6.72 -19.73 16.28
CA PHE A 134 -8.00 -20.01 16.94
C PHE A 134 -9.12 -19.16 16.33
N TYR A 135 -10.16 -19.85 15.83
CA TYR A 135 -11.37 -19.18 15.35
C TYR A 135 -12.45 -19.17 16.42
N GLU A 136 -12.89 -18.00 16.82
CA GLU A 136 -14.01 -17.79 17.74
C GLU A 136 -15.29 -17.50 16.94
N SER A 137 -16.20 -18.47 16.89
CA SER A 137 -17.43 -18.38 16.08
C SER A 137 -18.46 -17.39 16.62
N SER A 138 -18.38 -17.01 17.89
CA SER A 138 -19.28 -16.02 18.52
C SER A 138 -18.99 -14.59 18.07
N THR A 139 -17.75 -14.30 17.74
CA THR A 139 -17.27 -12.97 17.34
C THR A 139 -16.82 -12.90 15.90
N ASP A 140 -16.74 -14.04 15.20
CA ASP A 140 -16.15 -14.19 13.85
C ASP A 140 -14.71 -13.69 13.76
N VAL A 141 -13.91 -13.93 14.81
CA VAL A 141 -12.52 -13.52 14.90
C VAL A 141 -11.60 -14.72 14.86
N ILE A 142 -10.57 -14.66 14.06
CA ILE A 142 -9.44 -15.57 14.09
C ILE A 142 -8.28 -14.85 14.80
N THR A 143 -7.66 -15.52 15.74
CA THR A 143 -6.51 -14.99 16.50
C THR A 143 -5.31 -15.92 16.34
N TRP A 144 -4.17 -15.33 16.06
CA TRP A 144 -2.84 -15.95 16.13
C TRP A 144 -2.02 -15.19 17.16
N ASP A 145 -1.47 -15.90 18.11
CA ASP A 145 -0.67 -15.35 19.20
C ASP A 145 0.60 -16.20 19.45
N LYS A 146 1.39 -15.81 20.43
CA LYS A 146 2.61 -16.49 20.85
C LYS A 146 2.39 -17.95 21.31
N ASN A 147 1.18 -18.36 21.64
CA ASN A 147 0.87 -19.73 22.07
C ASN A 147 0.58 -20.63 20.86
N SER A 148 0.10 -20.02 19.79
CA SER A 148 -0.27 -20.71 18.55
C SER A 148 0.85 -20.62 17.48
N VAL A 149 1.60 -19.51 17.45
CA VAL A 149 2.72 -19.26 16.54
C VAL A 149 3.96 -18.92 17.36
N ASN A 150 4.90 -19.85 17.43
CA ASN A 150 6.08 -19.69 18.30
C ASN A 150 6.93 -18.44 17.96
N ASP A 151 7.02 -18.10 16.67
CA ASP A 151 7.77 -16.93 16.17
C ASP A 151 7.20 -15.59 16.69
N PHE A 152 5.95 -15.59 17.18
CA PHE A 152 5.31 -14.38 17.73
C PHE A 152 5.78 -14.03 19.14
N ARG A 153 6.53 -14.93 19.81
CA ARG A 153 7.12 -14.62 21.13
C ARG A 153 8.13 -13.51 21.05
N GLU A 154 8.90 -13.50 19.97
CA GLU A 154 9.99 -12.56 19.75
C GLU A 154 10.17 -12.34 18.24
N VAL A 155 9.84 -11.15 17.77
CA VAL A 155 9.90 -10.76 16.37
C VAL A 155 10.98 -9.68 16.23
N ASN A 156 12.13 -10.03 15.66
CA ASN A 156 13.25 -9.11 15.52
C ASN A 156 13.01 -8.08 14.40
N PRO A 157 13.81 -7.01 14.35
CA PRO A 157 13.80 -6.10 13.22
C PRO A 157 13.97 -6.83 11.89
N GLY A 158 13.07 -6.56 10.93
CA GLY A 158 13.09 -7.18 9.60
C GLY A 158 12.51 -8.59 9.53
N ASP A 159 12.17 -9.22 10.65
CA ASP A 159 11.49 -10.52 10.64
C ASP A 159 10.15 -10.41 9.92
N SER A 160 9.83 -11.46 9.18
CA SER A 160 8.58 -11.57 8.42
C SER A 160 8.08 -13.01 8.40
N GLY A 161 6.79 -13.16 8.15
CA GLY A 161 6.17 -14.48 8.05
C GLY A 161 4.74 -14.39 7.57
N SER A 162 4.02 -15.50 7.67
CA SER A 162 2.60 -15.54 7.32
C SER A 162 1.78 -16.42 8.25
N VAL A 163 0.48 -16.12 8.31
CA VAL A 163 -0.55 -16.96 8.92
C VAL A 163 -1.68 -17.16 7.91
N ASN A 164 -2.29 -18.35 7.94
CA ASN A 164 -3.23 -18.79 6.93
C ASN A 164 -4.57 -19.19 7.53
N PHE A 165 -5.63 -18.98 6.75
CA PHE A 165 -6.98 -19.50 7.05
C PHE A 165 -7.78 -19.72 5.77
N SER A 166 -8.82 -20.52 5.88
CA SER A 166 -9.73 -20.84 4.78
C SER A 166 -11.17 -20.93 5.25
#